data_27fe71c89cc10fa6451b108b339de629
#
_entry.id   27fe71c89cc10fa6451b108b339de629
#
_cell.length_a   1.000
_cell.length_b   1.000
_cell.length_c   1.000
_cell.angle_alpha   90.00
_cell.angle_beta   90.00
_cell.angle_gamma   90.00
#
_symmetry.space_group_name_H-M   'P 1'
#
loop_
_entity.id
_entity.type
_entity.pdbx_description
1 polymer ?
#
loop_
_entity_poly.entity_id
_entity_poly.type
_entity_poly.pdbx_seq_one_letter_code
_entity_poly.pdbx_strand_id
1 'polypeptide(L)'
;MKADALKHQGQRTDITSEQIAPKLSTEVIGEQEGISKDTVKRYIRLTHLIPEFLEKMDKGKIALSVGVELSFLDESIQREVLEQCAINDCTPSYSQAWRMHKADREGTLTKAAIQTIMSEEKANQKARLKIPMERIRKYFPQSYTAAQIEDAVVKLCERDYRRRTDRVR
;
A
#
# COMPACT_ATOMS: atom_id res chain seq x y z
N MET A 1 -48.73 -35.60 -7.43
CA MET A 1 -47.56 -34.88 -8.00
C MET A 1 -47.95 -33.63 -8.83
N LYS A 2 -48.86 -32.78 -8.38
CA LYS A 2 -49.20 -31.51 -9.07
C LYS A 2 -49.37 -30.32 -8.10
N ALA A 3 -49.11 -30.51 -6.81
CA ALA A 3 -49.30 -29.46 -5.79
C ALA A 3 -48.01 -28.68 -5.40
N ASP A 4 -46.83 -29.22 -5.72
CA ASP A 4 -45.54 -28.57 -5.33
C ASP A 4 -45.00 -27.57 -6.37
N ALA A 5 -45.55 -27.61 -7.60
CA ALA A 5 -45.12 -26.68 -8.66
C ALA A 5 -45.72 -25.26 -8.53
N LEU A 6 -46.73 -25.06 -7.66
CA LEU A 6 -47.43 -23.79 -7.52
C LEU A 6 -46.96 -22.94 -6.32
N LYS A 7 -46.07 -23.43 -5.49
CA LYS A 7 -45.57 -22.71 -4.29
C LYS A 7 -44.45 -21.71 -4.55
N HIS A 8 -43.89 -21.66 -5.75
CA HIS A 8 -42.82 -20.74 -6.13
C HIS A 8 -43.21 -19.64 -7.13
N GLN A 9 -44.50 -19.53 -7.47
CA GLN A 9 -45.01 -18.40 -8.24
C GLN A 9 -45.33 -17.25 -7.28
N GLY A 10 -44.40 -16.35 -7.06
CA GLY A 10 -44.65 -15.12 -6.28
C GLY A 10 -43.48 -14.57 -5.47
N GLN A 11 -42.36 -15.27 -5.37
CA GLN A 11 -41.16 -14.66 -4.84
C GLN A 11 -40.48 -13.80 -5.94
N ARG A 12 -40.64 -12.50 -5.82
CA ARG A 12 -39.88 -11.52 -6.58
C ARG A 12 -38.38 -11.76 -6.31
N THR A 13 -37.73 -12.50 -7.18
CA THR A 13 -36.27 -12.60 -7.24
C THR A 13 -35.75 -11.38 -7.98
N ASP A 14 -35.82 -10.20 -7.34
CA ASP A 14 -35.13 -8.99 -7.81
C ASP A 14 -33.63 -9.02 -7.53
N ILE A 15 -33.08 -10.19 -7.19
CA ILE A 15 -31.65 -10.39 -7.09
C ILE A 15 -31.22 -11.03 -8.40
N THR A 16 -30.75 -10.20 -9.33
CA THR A 16 -30.15 -10.66 -10.59
C THR A 16 -29.13 -11.74 -10.30
N SER A 17 -29.31 -12.93 -10.87
CA SER A 17 -28.44 -14.09 -10.68
C SER A 17 -26.95 -13.79 -10.94
N GLU A 18 -26.65 -12.72 -11.69
CA GLU A 18 -25.31 -12.21 -11.93
C GLU A 18 -24.64 -11.59 -10.69
N GLN A 19 -25.39 -11.14 -9.68
CA GLN A 19 -24.82 -10.57 -8.45
C GLN A 19 -24.60 -11.61 -7.33
N ILE A 20 -25.27 -12.75 -7.39
CA ILE A 20 -25.17 -13.81 -6.39
C ILE A 20 -24.06 -14.80 -6.75
N ALA A 21 -23.93 -15.16 -8.02
CA ALA A 21 -22.96 -16.15 -8.47
C ALA A 21 -21.49 -15.78 -8.15
N PRO A 22 -21.03 -14.54 -8.36
CA PRO A 22 -19.67 -14.16 -7.96
C PRO A 22 -19.45 -14.13 -6.44
N LYS A 23 -20.49 -13.83 -5.66
CA LYS A 23 -20.36 -13.79 -4.19
C LYS A 23 -20.25 -15.18 -3.58
N LEU A 24 -21.07 -16.11 -4.06
CA LEU A 24 -21.03 -17.52 -3.62
C LEU A 24 -19.70 -18.19 -4.02
N SER A 25 -19.21 -17.93 -5.23
CA SER A 25 -17.95 -18.52 -5.70
C SER A 25 -16.72 -18.04 -4.91
N THR A 26 -16.64 -16.77 -4.49
CA THR A 26 -15.53 -16.27 -3.69
C THR A 26 -15.52 -16.80 -2.25
N GLU A 27 -16.69 -17.10 -1.67
CA GLU A 27 -16.80 -17.72 -0.37
C GLU A 27 -16.35 -19.19 -0.44
N VAL A 28 -16.85 -19.95 -1.40
CA VAL A 28 -16.48 -21.36 -1.61
C VAL A 28 -14.98 -21.51 -1.88
N ILE A 29 -14.40 -20.67 -2.74
CA ILE A 29 -12.97 -20.69 -3.01
C ILE A 29 -12.17 -20.33 -1.76
N GLY A 30 -12.61 -19.34 -0.99
CA GLY A 30 -11.97 -18.95 0.25
C GLY A 30 -11.94 -20.08 1.28
N GLU A 31 -13.04 -20.81 1.45
CA GLU A 31 -13.14 -21.97 2.33
C GLU A 31 -12.25 -23.13 1.86
N GLN A 32 -12.23 -23.44 0.56
CA GLN A 32 -11.41 -24.52 -0.01
C GLN A 32 -9.90 -24.26 0.15
N GLU A 33 -9.47 -23.01 -0.04
CA GLU A 33 -8.05 -22.62 0.02
C GLU A 33 -7.62 -22.14 1.42
N GLY A 34 -8.53 -22.11 2.39
CA GLY A 34 -8.25 -21.63 3.76
C GLY A 34 -7.89 -20.16 3.85
N ILE A 35 -8.36 -19.33 2.90
CA ILE A 35 -8.12 -17.89 2.83
C ILE A 35 -9.42 -17.10 2.94
N SER A 36 -9.32 -15.84 3.39
CA SER A 36 -10.51 -15.01 3.52
C SER A 36 -11.12 -14.65 2.17
N LYS A 37 -12.44 -14.51 2.12
CA LYS A 37 -13.20 -14.00 0.97
C LYS A 37 -12.59 -12.71 0.39
N ASP A 38 -12.13 -11.79 1.26
CA ASP A 38 -11.53 -10.54 0.81
C ASP A 38 -10.15 -10.78 0.17
N THR A 39 -9.42 -11.79 0.60
CA THR A 39 -8.18 -12.21 -0.05
C THR A 39 -8.46 -12.77 -1.45
N VAL A 40 -9.50 -13.59 -1.60
CA VAL A 40 -9.92 -14.08 -2.94
C VAL A 40 -10.24 -12.93 -3.87
N LYS A 41 -11.03 -11.94 -3.41
CA LYS A 41 -11.34 -10.75 -4.21
C LYS A 41 -10.10 -9.98 -4.64
N ARG A 42 -9.10 -9.85 -3.75
CA ARG A 42 -7.81 -9.21 -4.07
C ARG A 42 -7.06 -9.97 -5.17
N TYR A 43 -7.01 -11.30 -5.10
CA TYR A 43 -6.41 -12.11 -6.17
C TYR A 43 -7.15 -11.97 -7.49
N ILE A 44 -8.48 -12.02 -7.48
CA ILE A 44 -9.28 -11.79 -8.68
C ILE A 44 -8.97 -10.39 -9.26
N ARG A 45 -8.84 -9.38 -8.40
CA ARG A 45 -8.53 -8.03 -8.86
C ARG A 45 -7.18 -7.94 -9.58
N LEU A 46 -6.18 -8.75 -9.20
CA LEU A 46 -4.88 -8.77 -9.87
C LEU A 46 -4.95 -9.17 -11.35
N THR A 47 -6.02 -9.83 -11.81
CA THR A 47 -6.20 -10.15 -13.24
C THR A 47 -6.31 -8.90 -14.13
N HIS A 48 -6.52 -7.72 -13.54
CA HIS A 48 -6.54 -6.44 -14.25
C HIS A 48 -5.16 -5.74 -14.28
N LEU A 49 -4.12 -6.37 -13.73
CA LEU A 49 -2.76 -5.85 -13.85
C LEU A 49 -2.15 -6.21 -15.20
N ILE A 50 -1.31 -5.31 -15.71
CA ILE A 50 -0.44 -5.64 -16.85
C ILE A 50 0.57 -6.72 -16.44
N PRO A 51 0.99 -7.58 -17.40
CA PRO A 51 1.87 -8.71 -17.11
C PRO A 51 3.18 -8.31 -16.42
N GLU A 52 3.73 -7.14 -16.76
CA GLU A 52 4.99 -6.64 -16.22
C GLU A 52 4.90 -6.33 -14.70
N PHE A 53 3.73 -5.94 -14.22
CA PHE A 53 3.51 -5.76 -12.79
C PHE A 53 3.31 -7.09 -12.07
N LEU A 54 2.63 -8.05 -12.68
CA LEU A 54 2.52 -9.41 -12.15
C LEU A 54 3.91 -10.05 -12.01
N GLU A 55 4.76 -9.94 -13.04
CA GLU A 55 6.14 -10.43 -12.97
C GLU A 55 6.96 -9.76 -11.84
N LYS A 56 6.77 -8.45 -11.61
CA LYS A 56 7.42 -7.74 -10.51
C LYS A 56 6.91 -8.22 -9.14
N MET A 57 5.64 -8.61 -9.06
CA MET A 57 5.06 -9.20 -7.84
C MET A 57 5.62 -10.59 -7.58
N ASP A 58 5.71 -11.46 -8.60
CA ASP A 58 6.29 -12.79 -8.49
C ASP A 58 7.75 -12.74 -8.04
N LYS A 59 8.49 -11.73 -8.48
CA LYS A 59 9.87 -11.44 -8.04
C LYS A 59 9.95 -10.79 -6.65
N GLY A 60 8.84 -10.60 -5.96
CA GLY A 60 8.79 -9.96 -4.64
C GLY A 60 9.13 -8.47 -4.62
N LYS A 61 9.20 -7.80 -5.78
CA LYS A 61 9.51 -6.35 -5.89
C LYS A 61 8.30 -5.46 -5.59
N ILE A 62 7.09 -5.99 -5.73
CA ILE A 62 5.82 -5.31 -5.47
C ILE A 62 5.00 -6.17 -4.53
N ALA A 63 4.51 -5.58 -3.43
CA ALA A 63 3.64 -6.26 -2.49
C ALA A 63 2.21 -6.40 -3.05
N LEU A 64 1.47 -7.44 -2.61
CA LEU A 64 0.09 -7.70 -2.99
C LEU A 64 -0.81 -6.47 -2.85
N SER A 65 -0.70 -5.74 -1.74
CA SER A 65 -1.51 -4.54 -1.50
C SER A 65 -1.25 -3.42 -2.52
N VAL A 66 -0.01 -3.27 -2.98
CA VAL A 66 0.37 -2.31 -4.03
C VAL A 66 -0.21 -2.74 -5.37
N GLY A 67 -0.08 -4.03 -5.73
CA GLY A 67 -0.66 -4.58 -6.95
C GLY A 67 -2.17 -4.38 -7.01
N VAL A 68 -2.88 -4.60 -5.90
CA VAL A 68 -4.33 -4.36 -5.84
C VAL A 68 -4.67 -2.89 -6.11
N GLU A 69 -3.95 -1.92 -5.54
CA GLU A 69 -4.21 -0.51 -5.83
C GLU A 69 -3.93 -0.16 -7.30
N LEU A 70 -2.83 -0.65 -7.86
CA LEU A 70 -2.50 -0.42 -9.27
C LEU A 70 -3.50 -1.06 -10.24
N SER A 71 -4.12 -2.17 -9.85
CA SER A 71 -5.13 -2.85 -10.68
C SER A 71 -6.43 -2.07 -10.90
N PHE A 72 -6.65 -0.99 -10.14
CA PHE A 72 -7.77 -0.08 -10.36
C PHE A 72 -7.51 0.95 -11.47
N LEU A 73 -6.26 1.14 -11.85
CA LEU A 73 -5.86 2.05 -12.91
C LEU A 73 -6.07 1.39 -14.28
N ASP A 74 -6.40 2.18 -15.28
CA ASP A 74 -6.47 1.70 -16.65
C ASP A 74 -5.10 1.25 -17.16
N GLU A 75 -5.06 0.34 -18.14
CA GLU A 75 -3.83 -0.22 -18.69
C GLU A 75 -2.84 0.86 -19.16
N SER A 76 -3.33 1.92 -19.80
CA SER A 76 -2.50 3.05 -20.25
C SER A 76 -1.80 3.76 -19.08
N ILE A 77 -2.51 3.94 -17.98
CA ILE A 77 -1.97 4.56 -16.76
C ILE A 77 -0.99 3.62 -16.07
N GLN A 78 -1.30 2.33 -16.02
CA GLN A 78 -0.37 1.33 -15.48
C GLN A 78 0.95 1.32 -16.24
N ARG A 79 0.93 1.44 -17.58
CA ARG A 79 2.15 1.54 -18.41
C ARG A 79 2.94 2.81 -18.11
N GLU A 80 2.27 3.94 -17.90
CA GLU A 80 2.92 5.18 -17.48
C GLU A 80 3.61 5.03 -16.10
N VAL A 81 2.93 4.41 -15.14
CA VAL A 81 3.54 4.10 -13.82
C VAL A 81 4.73 3.15 -13.98
N LEU A 82 4.66 2.18 -14.87
CA LEU A 82 5.77 1.27 -15.17
C LEU A 82 6.98 2.01 -15.76
N GLU A 83 6.74 2.97 -16.67
CA GLU A 83 7.79 3.85 -17.21
C GLU A 83 8.47 4.65 -16.10
N GLN A 84 7.68 5.24 -15.18
CA GLN A 84 8.22 5.96 -14.04
C GLN A 84 8.99 5.05 -13.06
N CYS A 85 8.60 3.78 -12.95
CA CYS A 85 9.40 2.80 -12.20
C CYS A 85 10.79 2.59 -12.80
N ALA A 86 10.90 2.57 -14.13
CA ALA A 86 12.17 2.43 -14.81
C ALA A 86 13.04 3.68 -14.70
N ILE A 87 12.45 4.87 -14.85
CA ILE A 87 13.16 6.15 -14.75
C ILE A 87 13.75 6.36 -13.34
N ASN A 88 12.97 6.05 -12.30
CA ASN A 88 13.37 6.27 -10.91
C ASN A 88 14.07 5.06 -10.26
N ASP A 89 14.27 3.97 -11.01
CA ASP A 89 14.78 2.67 -10.52
C ASP A 89 14.08 2.24 -9.20
N CYS A 90 12.77 2.40 -9.15
CA CYS A 90 12.00 2.08 -7.96
C CYS A 90 10.59 1.59 -8.29
N THR A 91 9.96 0.87 -7.37
CA THR A 91 8.55 0.46 -7.45
C THR A 91 7.70 1.35 -6.53
N PRO A 92 6.41 1.61 -6.82
CA PRO A 92 5.59 2.43 -5.95
C PRO A 92 5.42 1.81 -4.56
N SER A 93 5.37 2.63 -3.53
CA SER A 93 4.91 2.23 -2.20
C SER A 93 3.38 2.13 -2.18
N TYR A 94 2.82 1.50 -1.14
CA TYR A 94 1.36 1.45 -0.96
C TYR A 94 0.74 2.85 -0.95
N SER A 95 1.33 3.79 -0.22
CA SER A 95 0.84 5.17 -0.17
C SER A 95 0.83 5.87 -1.54
N GLN A 96 1.86 5.64 -2.35
CA GLN A 96 1.93 6.18 -3.71
C GLN A 96 0.87 5.56 -4.61
N ALA A 97 0.74 4.23 -4.61
CA ALA A 97 -0.26 3.51 -5.41
C ALA A 97 -1.70 3.91 -5.01
N TRP A 98 -1.98 4.00 -3.72
CA TRP A 98 -3.27 4.45 -3.21
C TRP A 98 -3.61 5.89 -3.63
N ARG A 99 -2.65 6.81 -3.59
CA ARG A 99 -2.83 8.19 -4.03
C ARG A 99 -3.09 8.28 -5.54
N MET A 100 -2.40 7.49 -6.34
CA MET A 100 -2.65 7.39 -7.78
C MET A 100 -4.05 6.87 -8.06
N HIS A 101 -4.45 5.77 -7.42
CA HIS A 101 -5.81 5.22 -7.54
C HIS A 101 -6.88 6.26 -7.11
N LYS A 102 -6.68 6.95 -6.00
CA LYS A 102 -7.60 7.99 -5.54
C LYS A 102 -7.71 9.14 -6.54
N ALA A 103 -6.60 9.66 -7.05
CA ALA A 103 -6.55 10.74 -8.03
C ALA A 103 -7.20 10.33 -9.36
N ASP A 104 -7.04 9.07 -9.77
CA ASP A 104 -7.70 8.51 -10.96
C ASP A 104 -9.22 8.51 -10.80
N ARG A 105 -9.74 8.04 -9.68
CA ARG A 105 -11.18 8.09 -9.36
C ARG A 105 -11.75 9.52 -9.33
N GLU A 106 -10.94 10.50 -8.97
CA GLU A 106 -11.30 11.92 -8.93
C GLU A 106 -11.11 12.59 -10.31
N GLY A 107 -10.60 11.87 -11.32
CA GLY A 107 -10.33 12.39 -12.66
C GLY A 107 -9.19 13.42 -12.69
N THR A 108 -8.33 13.43 -11.67
CA THR A 108 -7.23 14.39 -11.51
C THR A 108 -5.86 13.78 -11.78
N LEU A 109 -5.77 12.48 -12.04
CA LEU A 109 -4.52 11.80 -12.29
C LEU A 109 -3.98 12.14 -13.68
N THR A 110 -2.89 12.88 -13.70
CA THR A 110 -2.16 13.24 -14.93
C THR A 110 -0.77 12.59 -14.94
N LYS A 111 -0.13 12.52 -16.12
CA LYS A 111 1.26 12.05 -16.24
C LYS A 111 2.21 12.82 -15.31
N ALA A 112 2.06 14.14 -15.20
CA ALA A 112 2.85 14.96 -14.30
C ALA A 112 2.60 14.63 -12.82
N ALA A 113 1.34 14.31 -12.45
CA ALA A 113 1.01 13.87 -11.10
C ALA A 113 1.65 12.50 -10.76
N ILE A 114 1.63 11.55 -11.70
CA ILE A 114 2.31 10.25 -11.56
C ILE A 114 3.81 10.45 -11.35
N GLN A 115 4.45 11.27 -12.18
CA GLN A 115 5.87 11.59 -12.08
C GLN A 115 6.19 12.21 -10.71
N THR A 116 5.39 13.18 -10.25
CA THR A 116 5.57 13.83 -8.94
C THR A 116 5.46 12.82 -7.81
N ILE A 117 4.41 11.98 -7.82
CA ILE A 117 4.19 10.96 -6.79
C ILE A 117 5.34 9.94 -6.77
N MET A 118 5.84 9.54 -7.94
CA MET A 118 6.90 8.53 -8.04
C MET A 118 8.29 9.08 -7.69
N SER A 119 8.54 10.37 -7.89
CA SER A 119 9.81 11.03 -7.53
C SER A 119 9.92 11.39 -6.04
N GLU A 120 8.82 11.28 -5.28
CA GLU A 120 8.85 11.55 -3.84
C GLU A 120 9.72 10.53 -3.08
N GLU A 121 10.54 11.04 -2.17
CA GLU A 121 11.32 10.19 -1.27
C GLU A 121 10.39 9.37 -0.37
N LYS A 122 10.52 8.05 -0.42
CA LYS A 122 9.70 7.15 0.39
C LYS A 122 10.05 7.28 1.87
N ALA A 123 9.03 7.22 2.73
CA ALA A 123 9.22 7.34 4.17
C ALA A 123 10.19 6.29 4.77
N ASN A 124 10.33 5.12 4.13
CA ASN A 124 11.27 4.07 4.54
C ASN A 124 12.68 4.26 3.98
N GLN A 125 12.89 5.15 3.01
CA GLN A 125 14.20 5.48 2.45
C GLN A 125 14.86 6.63 3.20
N LYS A 126 14.12 7.38 4.02
CA LYS A 126 14.71 8.40 4.89
C LYS A 126 15.64 7.73 5.89
N ALA A 127 16.89 8.13 5.88
CA ALA A 127 17.86 7.68 6.87
C ALA A 127 17.33 7.99 8.28
N ARG A 128 17.13 6.96 9.08
CA ARG A 128 16.65 7.08 10.46
C ARG A 128 17.63 6.38 11.39
N LEU A 129 18.16 7.13 12.32
CA LEU A 129 18.91 6.55 13.43
C LEU A 129 17.91 6.04 14.48
N LYS A 130 17.82 4.72 14.63
CA LYS A 130 17.01 4.09 15.68
C LYS A 130 17.92 3.73 16.87
N ILE A 131 17.79 4.47 17.96
CA ILE A 131 18.47 4.16 19.21
C ILE A 131 17.43 3.53 20.16
N PRO A 132 17.64 2.27 20.62
CA PRO A 132 16.74 1.67 21.60
C PRO A 132 16.65 2.54 22.85
N MET A 133 15.44 2.82 23.32
CA MET A 133 15.19 3.70 24.46
C MET A 133 15.94 3.21 25.72
N GLU A 134 16.07 1.90 25.93
CA GLU A 134 16.78 1.30 27.06
C GLU A 134 18.26 1.72 27.13
N ARG A 135 18.90 1.96 25.97
CA ARG A 135 20.31 2.37 25.91
C ARG A 135 20.55 3.80 26.36
N ILE A 136 19.56 4.68 26.16
CA ILE A 136 19.70 6.12 26.42
C ILE A 136 18.92 6.57 27.67
N ARG A 137 17.86 5.85 28.04
CA ARG A 137 16.96 6.23 29.14
C ARG A 137 17.67 6.47 30.46
N LYS A 138 18.69 5.69 30.78
CA LYS A 138 19.48 5.78 32.02
C LYS A 138 20.25 7.11 32.18
N TYR A 139 20.42 7.87 31.10
CA TYR A 139 21.12 9.16 31.09
C TYR A 139 20.18 10.35 31.26
N PHE A 140 18.86 10.12 31.33
CA PHE A 140 17.85 11.17 31.41
C PHE A 140 16.91 10.96 32.60
N PRO A 141 16.37 12.06 33.17
CA PRO A 141 15.36 11.98 34.23
C PRO A 141 14.14 11.14 33.80
N GLN A 142 13.55 10.44 34.76
CA GLN A 142 12.37 9.61 34.46
C GLN A 142 11.16 10.43 33.95
N SER A 143 11.09 11.72 34.30
CA SER A 143 10.05 12.65 33.87
C SER A 143 10.15 13.07 32.40
N TYR A 144 11.28 12.82 31.73
CA TYR A 144 11.46 13.22 30.33
C TYR A 144 10.63 12.34 29.39
N THR A 145 9.88 12.98 28.51
CA THR A 145 9.21 12.31 27.39
C THR A 145 10.22 11.89 26.30
N ALA A 146 9.81 11.00 25.39
CA ALA A 146 10.65 10.59 24.27
C ALA A 146 11.11 11.79 23.40
N ALA A 147 10.22 12.74 23.13
CA ALA A 147 10.54 13.96 22.39
C ALA A 147 11.57 14.84 23.12
N GLN A 148 11.46 15.00 24.42
CA GLN A 148 12.42 15.76 25.23
C GLN A 148 13.82 15.09 25.24
N ILE A 149 13.85 13.76 25.23
CA ILE A 149 15.12 13.01 25.13
C ILE A 149 15.74 13.21 23.74
N GLU A 150 14.94 13.16 22.67
CA GLU A 150 15.38 13.42 21.29
C GLU A 150 15.99 14.81 21.16
N ASP A 151 15.29 15.85 21.59
CA ASP A 151 15.78 17.23 21.58
C ASP A 151 17.08 17.40 22.40
N ALA A 152 17.18 16.74 23.55
CA ALA A 152 18.39 16.79 24.37
C ALA A 152 19.57 16.10 23.69
N VAL A 153 19.35 14.96 23.01
CA VAL A 153 20.38 14.27 22.23
C VAL A 153 20.88 15.14 21.09
N VAL A 154 19.98 15.79 20.33
CA VAL A 154 20.36 16.72 19.25
C VAL A 154 21.23 17.86 19.78
N LYS A 155 20.82 18.50 20.87
CA LYS A 155 21.60 19.58 21.53
C LYS A 155 23.00 19.11 22.00
N LEU A 156 23.11 17.88 22.48
CA LEU A 156 24.39 17.29 22.86
C LEU A 156 25.29 17.10 21.63
N CYS A 157 24.75 16.59 20.52
CA CYS A 157 25.48 16.42 19.27
C CYS A 157 25.96 17.76 18.69
N GLU A 158 25.12 18.80 18.69
CA GLU A 158 25.48 20.14 18.24
C GLU A 158 26.62 20.74 19.06
N ARG A 159 26.56 20.56 20.38
CA ARG A 159 27.62 21.04 21.28
C ARG A 159 28.95 20.31 21.07
N ASP A 160 28.88 18.99 20.84
CA ASP A 160 30.09 18.20 20.57
C ASP A 160 30.66 18.55 19.18
N TYR A 161 29.83 18.78 18.19
CA TYR A 161 30.25 19.25 16.86
C TYR A 161 30.99 20.59 16.94
N ARG A 162 30.45 21.59 17.66
CA ARG A 162 31.09 22.89 17.87
C ARG A 162 32.46 22.73 18.55
N ARG A 163 32.54 21.92 19.59
CA ARG A 163 33.83 21.64 20.30
C ARG A 163 34.88 21.04 19.38
N ARG A 164 34.47 20.18 18.45
CA ARG A 164 35.43 19.57 17.50
C ARG A 164 35.87 20.56 16.44
N THR A 165 34.99 21.41 15.94
CA THR A 165 35.34 22.42 14.94
C THR A 165 36.20 23.55 15.51
N ASP A 166 35.97 23.95 16.74
CA ASP A 166 36.79 24.97 17.42
C ASP A 166 38.21 24.49 17.77
N ARG A 167 38.44 23.15 17.87
CA ARG A 167 39.78 22.58 18.10
C ARG A 167 40.64 22.45 16.85
N VAL A 168 40.04 22.58 15.67
CA VAL A 168 40.70 22.43 14.35
C VAL A 168 41.12 23.80 13.79
N ARG A 169 40.68 24.88 14.42
CA ARG A 169 41.12 26.25 14.16
C ARG A 169 42.24 26.66 15.11
#